data_a70a4274c70a31d4f9f5193c76360abf
#
_entry.id   a70a4274c70a31d4f9f5193c76360abf
#
_cell.length_a   1.000
_cell.length_b   1.000
_cell.length_c   1.000
_cell.angle_alpha   90.00
_cell.angle_beta   90.00
_cell.angle_gamma   90.00
#
_symmetry.space_group_name_H-M   'P 1'
#
loop_
_entity.id
_entity.type
_entity.pdbx_description
1 polymer ?
#
loop_
_entity_poly.entity_id
_entity_poly.type
_entity_poly.pdbx_seq_one_letter_code
_entity_poly.pdbx_strand_id
1 'polypeptide(L)'
;MGKVKYVLLDCDNTLCQSEHLAFEACADLTNELMAEKNIEQRYSAASLLEDFVGYNFRGMLNGLKQKHGFELSDAEMERYVSQELDRVTTKLSDKAVECPNVTTQLEWIKSQGYPMSVVSTSAKSRVVASLEKCNLDRFFKPEHVYSAATSLNPPSSKPDPKIYNYACEQLGVKNADAITVEDSKSGATAAMRAGIPCIAYVGIYGIEDSAEKMDQMGKLLTEQCKCVAVMKDWNEFPDILKKIESS
;
A
#
# COMPACT_ATOMS: atom_id res chain seq x y z
N MET A 1 -13.78 -15.28 -17.33
CA MET A 1 -13.84 -13.78 -17.26
C MET A 1 -13.62 -13.21 -18.66
N GLY A 2 -14.15 -12.00 -18.97
CA GLY A 2 -13.79 -11.31 -20.23
C GLY A 2 -12.32 -10.84 -20.22
N LYS A 3 -11.85 -10.36 -21.37
CA LYS A 3 -10.49 -9.82 -21.48
C LYS A 3 -10.30 -8.62 -20.54
N VAL A 4 -9.23 -8.65 -19.74
CA VAL A 4 -8.83 -7.52 -18.87
C VAL A 4 -8.51 -6.31 -19.75
N LYS A 5 -9.03 -5.14 -19.37
CA LYS A 5 -8.81 -3.89 -20.10
C LYS A 5 -7.89 -2.92 -19.37
N TYR A 6 -7.71 -3.09 -18.07
CA TYR A 6 -6.92 -2.18 -17.24
C TYR A 6 -6.29 -2.89 -16.03
N VAL A 7 -5.06 -2.52 -15.70
CA VAL A 7 -4.33 -3.05 -14.53
C VAL A 7 -4.21 -1.94 -13.48
N LEU A 8 -4.78 -2.17 -12.31
CA LEU A 8 -4.70 -1.28 -11.15
C LEU A 8 -3.71 -1.87 -10.15
N LEU A 9 -2.74 -1.11 -9.73
CA LEU A 9 -1.63 -1.58 -8.93
C LEU A 9 -1.60 -0.85 -7.59
N ASP A 10 -1.62 -1.59 -6.49
CA ASP A 10 -1.22 -1.01 -5.22
C ASP A 10 0.26 -0.61 -5.26
N CYS A 11 0.70 0.25 -4.34
CA CYS A 11 2.07 0.76 -4.31
C CYS A 11 2.90 0.12 -3.21
N ASP A 12 2.43 0.30 -1.96
CA ASP A 12 3.20 -0.07 -0.77
C ASP A 12 3.28 -1.58 -0.65
N ASN A 13 4.48 -2.13 -0.56
CA ASN A 13 4.77 -3.58 -0.52
C ASN A 13 4.25 -4.39 -1.73
N THR A 14 3.69 -3.72 -2.74
CA THR A 14 3.28 -4.32 -4.02
C THR A 14 4.25 -3.94 -5.14
N LEU A 15 4.45 -2.64 -5.39
CA LEU A 15 5.43 -2.13 -6.34
C LEU A 15 6.76 -1.79 -5.66
N CYS A 16 6.69 -1.19 -4.48
CA CYS A 16 7.84 -0.69 -3.72
C CYS A 16 7.83 -1.28 -2.31
N GLN A 17 9.00 -1.66 -1.81
CA GLN A 17 9.22 -2.07 -0.43
C GLN A 17 9.26 -0.78 0.42
N SER A 18 8.15 -0.39 0.98
CA SER A 18 7.96 0.94 1.58
C SER A 18 7.43 0.91 3.02
N GLU A 19 6.71 -0.15 3.42
CA GLU A 19 6.03 -0.17 4.71
C GLU A 19 7.01 -0.17 5.88
N HIS A 20 8.08 -0.97 5.83
CA HIS A 20 9.11 -0.99 6.87
C HIS A 20 9.78 0.39 7.04
N LEU A 21 10.03 1.12 5.94
CA LEU A 21 10.61 2.47 5.97
C LEU A 21 9.65 3.48 6.62
N ALA A 22 8.35 3.36 6.34
CA ALA A 22 7.35 4.20 6.98
C ALA A 22 7.30 3.95 8.49
N PHE A 23 7.31 2.68 8.94
CA PHE A 23 7.33 2.34 10.36
C PHE A 23 8.62 2.75 11.05
N GLU A 24 9.78 2.70 10.39
CA GLU A 24 11.03 3.25 10.93
C GLU A 24 10.92 4.76 11.18
N ALA A 25 10.36 5.53 10.22
CA ALA A 25 10.17 6.96 10.40
C ALA A 25 9.15 7.27 11.51
N CYS A 26 8.08 6.49 11.62
CA CYS A 26 7.12 6.58 12.71
C CYS A 26 7.78 6.27 14.08
N ALA A 27 8.68 5.28 14.16
CA ALA A 27 9.37 4.92 15.39
C ALA A 27 10.32 6.05 15.83
N ASP A 28 11.08 6.61 14.89
CA ASP A 28 11.97 7.73 15.17
C ASP A 28 11.19 8.92 15.77
N LEU A 29 10.08 9.32 15.13
CA LEU A 29 9.24 10.43 15.58
C LEU A 29 8.51 10.11 16.90
N THR A 30 8.05 8.86 17.09
CA THR A 30 7.45 8.41 18.35
C THR A 30 8.47 8.51 19.49
N ASN A 31 9.71 8.11 19.27
CA ASN A 31 10.76 8.19 20.28
C ASN A 31 11.14 9.62 20.67
N GLU A 32 11.08 10.54 19.71
CA GLU A 32 11.24 11.98 20.01
C GLU A 32 10.09 12.48 20.88
N LEU A 33 8.84 12.13 20.57
CA LEU A 33 7.67 12.45 21.39
C LEU A 33 7.80 11.86 22.80
N MET A 34 8.20 10.58 22.93
CA MET A 34 8.40 9.96 24.25
C MET A 34 9.45 10.73 25.07
N ALA A 35 10.54 11.15 24.44
CA ALA A 35 11.56 11.96 25.11
C ALA A 35 11.05 13.34 25.52
N GLU A 36 10.29 14.05 24.67
CA GLU A 36 9.65 15.33 24.99
C GLU A 36 8.67 15.22 26.17
N LYS A 37 8.00 14.08 26.31
CA LYS A 37 7.05 13.81 27.43
C LYS A 37 7.72 13.16 28.64
N ASN A 38 9.07 13.05 28.69
CA ASN A 38 9.84 12.41 29.75
C ASN A 38 9.44 10.93 30.01
N ILE A 39 9.10 10.19 28.95
CA ILE A 39 8.77 8.77 29.00
C ILE A 39 10.01 7.97 28.56
N GLU A 40 10.44 7.02 29.40
CA GLU A 40 11.64 6.20 29.12
C GLU A 40 11.42 5.16 28.02
N GLN A 41 10.17 4.71 27.82
CA GLN A 41 9.85 3.72 26.80
C GLN A 41 10.31 4.16 25.41
N ARG A 42 10.92 3.23 24.67
CA ARG A 42 11.32 3.41 23.26
C ARG A 42 10.68 2.34 22.40
N TYR A 43 10.38 2.71 21.16
CA TYR A 43 9.74 1.86 20.18
C TYR A 43 10.69 1.59 19.02
N SER A 44 10.70 0.35 18.55
CA SER A 44 11.21 -0.03 17.23
C SER A 44 10.07 0.00 16.21
N ALA A 45 10.41 -0.04 14.92
CA ALA A 45 9.42 -0.20 13.87
C ALA A 45 8.54 -1.44 14.08
N ALA A 46 9.17 -2.58 14.44
CA ALA A 46 8.47 -3.84 14.71
C ALA A 46 7.51 -3.74 15.90
N SER A 47 7.93 -3.11 17.02
CA SER A 47 7.05 -2.98 18.19
C SER A 47 5.89 -2.01 17.95
N LEU A 48 6.07 -0.96 17.14
CA LEU A 48 4.96 -0.09 16.73
C LEU A 48 3.98 -0.82 15.83
N LEU A 49 4.48 -1.60 14.87
CA LEU A 49 3.64 -2.41 14.00
C LEU A 49 2.81 -3.40 14.81
N GLU A 50 3.42 -4.09 15.77
CA GLU A 50 2.74 -5.06 16.64
C GLU A 50 1.65 -4.40 17.50
N ASP A 51 1.97 -3.28 18.15
CA ASP A 51 1.05 -2.57 19.05
C ASP A 51 -0.10 -1.85 18.32
N PHE A 52 0.11 -1.43 17.06
CA PHE A 52 -0.82 -0.52 16.34
C PHE A 52 -1.17 -0.97 14.92
N VAL A 53 -1.31 -2.29 14.71
CA VAL A 53 -1.74 -2.86 13.42
C VAL A 53 -3.02 -2.19 12.92
N GLY A 54 -2.98 -1.66 11.70
CA GLY A 54 -4.13 -1.04 11.03
C GLY A 54 -4.46 0.39 11.45
N TYR A 55 -3.68 0.98 12.36
CA TYR A 55 -3.84 2.39 12.72
C TYR A 55 -3.05 3.29 11.76
N ASN A 56 -3.60 4.44 11.42
CA ASN A 56 -2.80 5.53 10.88
C ASN A 56 -2.03 6.22 12.03
N PHE A 57 -1.09 7.11 11.70
CA PHE A 57 -0.22 7.72 12.72
C PHE A 57 -1.00 8.51 13.79
N ARG A 58 -2.09 9.20 13.42
CA ARG A 58 -2.98 9.85 14.40
C ARG A 58 -3.59 8.85 15.37
N GLY A 59 -4.02 7.69 14.87
CA GLY A 59 -4.52 6.59 15.69
C GLY A 59 -3.46 6.03 16.63
N MET A 60 -2.21 5.86 16.14
CA MET A 60 -1.07 5.47 16.98
C MET A 60 -0.83 6.49 18.11
N LEU A 61 -0.80 7.79 17.80
CA LEU A 61 -0.62 8.84 18.81
C LEU A 61 -1.71 8.79 19.90
N ASN A 62 -2.96 8.56 19.49
CA ASN A 62 -4.06 8.41 20.46
C ASN A 62 -3.88 7.15 21.33
N GLY A 63 -3.45 6.03 20.76
CA GLY A 63 -3.13 4.82 21.51
C GLY A 63 -1.96 5.04 22.48
N LEU A 64 -0.92 5.72 22.06
CA LEU A 64 0.24 6.07 22.90
C LEU A 64 -0.14 6.99 24.06
N LYS A 65 -1.01 8.01 23.83
CA LYS A 65 -1.58 8.85 24.89
C LYS A 65 -2.25 8.00 25.97
N GLN A 66 -3.09 7.07 25.55
CA GLN A 66 -3.80 6.18 26.49
C GLN A 66 -2.84 5.24 27.23
N LYS A 67 -1.89 4.65 26.51
CA LYS A 67 -0.93 3.66 27.07
C LYS A 67 0.02 4.29 28.10
N HIS A 68 0.45 5.53 27.87
CA HIS A 68 1.47 6.19 28.69
C HIS A 68 0.95 7.36 29.55
N GLY A 69 -0.34 7.70 29.44
CA GLY A 69 -0.97 8.70 30.31
C GLY A 69 -0.48 10.13 30.09
N PHE A 70 -0.12 10.51 28.85
CA PHE A 70 0.24 11.88 28.52
C PHE A 70 -0.81 12.55 27.63
N GLU A 71 -0.79 13.87 27.59
CA GLU A 71 -1.68 14.67 26.77
C GLU A 71 -0.95 15.29 25.57
N LEU A 72 -1.69 15.42 24.48
CA LEU A 72 -1.35 16.21 23.30
C LEU A 72 -2.51 17.18 23.04
N SER A 73 -2.20 18.45 22.90
CA SER A 73 -3.14 19.41 22.34
C SER A 73 -3.41 19.11 20.86
N ASP A 74 -4.51 19.65 20.33
CA ASP A 74 -4.83 19.53 18.90
C ASP A 74 -3.69 20.05 18.02
N ALA A 75 -3.06 21.16 18.41
CA ALA A 75 -1.93 21.75 17.69
C ALA A 75 -0.70 20.83 17.70
N GLU A 76 -0.38 20.17 18.82
CA GLU A 76 0.70 19.18 18.88
C GLU A 76 0.37 17.96 18.02
N MET A 77 -0.87 17.46 18.07
CA MET A 77 -1.34 16.35 17.27
C MET A 77 -1.14 16.64 15.77
N GLU A 78 -1.61 17.81 15.29
CA GLU A 78 -1.46 18.20 13.88
C GLU A 78 0.02 18.37 13.49
N ARG A 79 0.84 18.94 14.37
CA ARG A 79 2.28 19.07 14.17
C ARG A 79 2.94 17.70 13.95
N TYR A 80 2.66 16.72 14.82
CA TYR A 80 3.26 15.39 14.69
C TYR A 80 2.76 14.64 13.46
N VAL A 81 1.48 14.76 13.10
CA VAL A 81 0.92 14.16 11.88
C VAL A 81 1.56 14.76 10.64
N SER A 82 1.78 16.08 10.61
CA SER A 82 2.49 16.75 9.51
C SER A 82 3.95 16.31 9.42
N GLN A 83 4.66 16.26 10.55
CA GLN A 83 6.05 15.81 10.62
C GLN A 83 6.21 14.36 10.17
N GLU A 84 5.25 13.49 10.51
CA GLU A 84 5.27 12.10 10.08
C GLU A 84 5.17 12.01 8.56
N LEU A 85 4.26 12.76 7.94
CA LEU A 85 4.14 12.79 6.48
C LEU A 85 5.47 13.19 5.81
N ASP A 86 6.11 14.25 6.31
CA ASP A 86 7.36 14.75 5.75
C ASP A 86 8.51 13.75 5.93
N ARG A 87 8.64 13.15 7.13
CA ARG A 87 9.71 12.19 7.43
C ARG A 87 9.57 10.89 6.65
N VAL A 88 8.36 10.36 6.57
CA VAL A 88 8.10 9.16 5.76
C VAL A 88 8.40 9.46 4.30
N THR A 89 7.91 10.59 3.76
CA THR A 89 8.16 10.98 2.36
C THR A 89 9.67 11.10 2.09
N THR A 90 10.42 11.75 2.98
CA THR A 90 11.88 11.89 2.87
C THR A 90 12.56 10.51 2.91
N LYS A 91 12.19 9.65 3.86
CA LYS A 91 12.79 8.32 3.98
C LYS A 91 12.52 7.45 2.75
N LEU A 92 11.32 7.55 2.18
CA LEU A 92 10.94 6.84 0.95
C LEU A 92 11.74 7.35 -0.25
N SER A 93 11.88 8.68 -0.41
CA SER A 93 12.68 9.27 -1.50
C SER A 93 14.17 8.91 -1.41
N ASP A 94 14.67 8.61 -0.22
CA ASP A 94 16.08 8.23 -0.02
C ASP A 94 16.32 6.72 -0.17
N LYS A 95 15.41 5.87 0.30
CA LYS A 95 15.69 4.46 0.57
C LYS A 95 14.75 3.45 -0.07
N ALA A 96 13.60 3.87 -0.63
CA ALA A 96 12.68 2.91 -1.24
C ALA A 96 13.37 2.09 -2.34
N VAL A 97 13.05 0.79 -2.40
CA VAL A 97 13.49 -0.11 -3.46
C VAL A 97 12.28 -0.78 -4.07
N GLU A 98 12.35 -1.14 -5.36
CA GLU A 98 11.26 -1.88 -5.99
C GLU A 98 11.12 -3.30 -5.42
N CYS A 99 9.91 -3.84 -5.45
CA CYS A 99 9.73 -5.28 -5.23
C CYS A 99 10.38 -6.07 -6.36
N PRO A 100 10.91 -7.27 -6.10
CA PRO A 100 11.64 -8.04 -7.10
C PRO A 100 10.85 -8.22 -8.40
N ASN A 101 11.51 -8.01 -9.54
CA ASN A 101 11.00 -8.20 -10.89
C ASN A 101 9.85 -7.25 -11.33
N VAL A 102 9.49 -6.25 -10.53
CA VAL A 102 8.42 -5.29 -10.85
C VAL A 102 8.71 -4.57 -12.16
N THR A 103 9.87 -3.94 -12.33
CA THR A 103 10.24 -3.22 -13.56
C THR A 103 10.05 -4.08 -14.80
N THR A 104 10.55 -5.31 -14.79
CA THR A 104 10.42 -6.24 -15.91
C THR A 104 8.96 -6.50 -16.26
N GLN A 105 8.11 -6.66 -15.26
CA GLN A 105 6.70 -6.96 -15.52
C GLN A 105 5.88 -5.73 -15.90
N LEU A 106 6.20 -4.55 -15.40
CA LEU A 106 5.58 -3.31 -15.87
C LEU A 106 5.93 -3.03 -17.35
N GLU A 107 7.18 -3.32 -17.75
CA GLU A 107 7.57 -3.27 -19.17
C GLU A 107 6.79 -4.27 -20.02
N TRP A 108 6.61 -5.50 -19.54
CA TRP A 108 5.79 -6.51 -20.20
C TRP A 108 4.33 -6.04 -20.31
N ILE A 109 3.69 -5.59 -19.22
CA ILE A 109 2.30 -5.11 -19.21
C ILE A 109 2.13 -3.99 -20.26
N LYS A 110 3.05 -3.03 -20.28
CA LYS A 110 3.08 -1.95 -21.24
C LYS A 110 3.23 -2.45 -22.69
N SER A 111 4.11 -3.43 -22.93
CA SER A 111 4.35 -4.02 -24.26
C SER A 111 3.13 -4.76 -24.80
N GLN A 112 2.31 -5.33 -23.90
CA GLN A 112 1.05 -6.00 -24.28
C GLN A 112 -0.11 -5.00 -24.50
N GLY A 113 0.14 -3.70 -24.27
CA GLY A 113 -0.85 -2.64 -24.47
C GLY A 113 -1.88 -2.50 -23.35
N TYR A 114 -1.63 -3.09 -22.16
CA TYR A 114 -2.49 -2.87 -21.01
C TYR A 114 -2.18 -1.51 -20.38
N PRO A 115 -3.18 -0.60 -20.28
CA PRO A 115 -3.01 0.61 -19.49
C PRO A 115 -2.95 0.28 -18.01
N MET A 116 -2.17 1.09 -17.26
CA MET A 116 -1.88 0.86 -15.83
C MET A 116 -2.09 2.14 -15.02
N SER A 117 -2.49 1.98 -13.77
CA SER A 117 -2.55 3.06 -12.78
C SER A 117 -2.18 2.57 -11.40
N VAL A 118 -1.71 3.48 -10.56
CA VAL A 118 -1.44 3.21 -9.15
C VAL A 118 -2.65 3.61 -8.31
N VAL A 119 -3.05 2.75 -7.38
CA VAL A 119 -4.19 2.96 -6.47
C VAL A 119 -3.76 2.63 -5.04
N SER A 120 -3.40 3.63 -4.25
CA SER A 120 -2.84 3.48 -2.91
C SER A 120 -3.72 4.12 -1.83
N THR A 121 -3.58 3.65 -0.60
CA THR A 121 -4.12 4.32 0.61
C THR A 121 -3.25 5.51 1.02
N SER A 122 -1.96 5.45 0.78
CA SER A 122 -0.98 6.45 1.19
C SER A 122 -1.20 7.82 0.53
N ALA A 123 -0.75 8.88 1.18
CA ALA A 123 -0.75 10.22 0.59
C ALA A 123 0.02 10.23 -0.73
N LYS A 124 -0.48 10.98 -1.72
CA LYS A 124 0.09 10.99 -3.07
C LYS A 124 1.57 11.35 -3.09
N SER A 125 2.03 12.25 -2.21
CA SER A 125 3.44 12.61 -2.07
C SER A 125 4.33 11.41 -1.72
N ARG A 126 3.87 10.50 -0.84
CA ARG A 126 4.60 9.28 -0.48
C ARG A 126 4.69 8.31 -1.66
N VAL A 127 3.56 8.10 -2.34
CA VAL A 127 3.50 7.24 -3.52
C VAL A 127 4.46 7.72 -4.60
N VAL A 128 4.41 9.02 -4.91
CA VAL A 128 5.30 9.63 -5.92
C VAL A 128 6.76 9.48 -5.50
N ALA A 129 7.11 9.78 -4.23
CA ALA A 129 8.47 9.65 -3.72
C ALA A 129 9.01 8.20 -3.88
N SER A 130 8.20 7.18 -3.56
CA SER A 130 8.57 5.78 -3.75
C SER A 130 8.76 5.43 -5.22
N LEU A 131 7.82 5.83 -6.09
CA LEU A 131 7.89 5.54 -7.53
C LEU A 131 9.11 6.20 -8.19
N GLU A 132 9.37 7.47 -7.89
CA GLU A 132 10.54 8.20 -8.41
C GLU A 132 11.84 7.57 -7.94
N LYS A 133 11.95 7.23 -6.65
CA LYS A 133 13.13 6.57 -6.10
C LYS A 133 13.42 5.23 -6.77
N CYS A 134 12.39 4.46 -7.07
CA CYS A 134 12.48 3.17 -7.75
C CYS A 134 12.54 3.31 -9.29
N ASN A 135 12.50 4.54 -9.86
CA ASN A 135 12.43 4.80 -11.29
C ASN A 135 11.21 4.11 -11.97
N LEU A 136 10.11 3.97 -11.24
CA LEU A 136 8.85 3.40 -11.71
C LEU A 136 7.85 4.48 -12.19
N ASP A 137 8.07 5.75 -11.85
CA ASP A 137 7.27 6.91 -12.27
C ASP A 137 7.12 6.98 -13.80
N ARG A 138 8.13 6.53 -14.57
CA ARG A 138 8.11 6.45 -16.04
C ARG A 138 6.99 5.57 -16.63
N PHE A 139 6.36 4.72 -15.82
CA PHE A 139 5.24 3.87 -16.24
C PHE A 139 3.88 4.51 -16.00
N PHE A 140 3.80 5.53 -15.16
CA PHE A 140 2.55 6.10 -14.68
C PHE A 140 2.50 7.60 -14.94
N LYS A 141 1.44 8.07 -15.60
CA LYS A 141 1.19 9.50 -15.66
C LYS A 141 0.79 10.01 -14.27
N PRO A 142 1.17 11.26 -13.90
CA PRO A 142 0.82 11.83 -12.59
C PRO A 142 -0.68 11.79 -12.26
N GLU A 143 -1.54 11.95 -13.28
CA GLU A 143 -2.99 11.86 -13.16
C GLU A 143 -3.51 10.43 -12.96
N HIS A 144 -2.69 9.41 -13.23
CA HIS A 144 -3.00 7.99 -13.03
C HIS A 144 -2.45 7.43 -11.71
N VAL A 145 -2.04 8.29 -10.78
CA VAL A 145 -1.68 7.94 -9.41
C VAL A 145 -2.81 8.40 -8.48
N TYR A 146 -3.62 7.45 -8.04
CA TYR A 146 -4.79 7.67 -7.18
C TYR A 146 -4.45 7.35 -5.73
N SER A 147 -4.79 8.27 -4.83
CA SER A 147 -4.53 8.19 -3.40
C SER A 147 -5.84 8.33 -2.62
N ALA A 148 -6.18 7.36 -1.79
CA ALA A 148 -7.37 7.45 -0.95
C ALA A 148 -7.30 8.61 0.05
N ALA A 149 -6.09 8.97 0.48
CA ALA A 149 -5.87 10.07 1.41
C ALA A 149 -6.01 11.45 0.75
N THR A 150 -5.69 11.60 -0.54
CA THR A 150 -5.58 12.92 -1.18
C THR A 150 -6.40 13.10 -2.46
N SER A 151 -6.82 12.03 -3.12
CA SER A 151 -7.67 12.12 -4.33
C SER A 151 -9.16 12.13 -4.02
N LEU A 152 -9.54 11.73 -2.79
CA LEU A 152 -10.94 11.68 -2.35
C LEU A 152 -11.29 12.84 -1.41
N ASN A 153 -12.54 13.29 -1.49
CA ASN A 153 -13.10 14.26 -0.55
C ASN A 153 -14.49 13.80 -0.07
N PRO A 154 -14.67 13.40 1.22
CA PRO A 154 -13.61 13.34 2.24
C PRO A 154 -12.58 12.22 1.95
N PRO A 155 -11.37 12.31 2.55
CA PRO A 155 -10.37 11.23 2.48
C PRO A 155 -10.93 9.89 2.98
N SER A 156 -10.40 8.80 2.43
CA SER A 156 -10.76 7.44 2.81
C SER A 156 -9.50 6.58 2.94
N SER A 157 -9.69 5.31 3.25
CA SER A 157 -8.63 4.30 3.25
C SER A 157 -9.22 2.93 2.91
N LYS A 158 -8.44 2.04 2.29
CA LYS A 158 -8.77 0.62 2.18
C LYS A 158 -8.97 0.07 3.62
N PRO A 159 -9.98 -0.74 3.90
CA PRO A 159 -10.78 -1.55 2.97
C PRO A 159 -12.07 -0.89 2.44
N ASP A 160 -12.23 0.44 2.51
CA ASP A 160 -13.31 1.14 1.82
C ASP A 160 -13.03 1.06 0.29
N PRO A 161 -14.00 0.62 -0.54
CA PRO A 161 -13.80 0.47 -1.98
C PRO A 161 -13.74 1.80 -2.76
N LYS A 162 -13.96 2.92 -2.09
CA LYS A 162 -14.10 4.24 -2.73
C LYS A 162 -12.96 4.60 -3.66
N ILE A 163 -11.71 4.31 -3.28
CA ILE A 163 -10.56 4.68 -4.12
C ILE A 163 -10.51 3.86 -5.41
N TYR A 164 -10.90 2.59 -5.37
CA TYR A 164 -10.98 1.76 -6.57
C TYR A 164 -12.12 2.19 -7.47
N ASN A 165 -13.30 2.46 -6.91
CA ASN A 165 -14.44 2.97 -7.67
C ASN A 165 -14.11 4.31 -8.32
N TYR A 166 -13.50 5.22 -7.58
CA TYR A 166 -13.04 6.51 -8.09
C TYR A 166 -12.02 6.35 -9.24
N ALA A 167 -11.01 5.50 -9.07
CA ALA A 167 -10.03 5.24 -10.11
C ALA A 167 -10.69 4.72 -11.39
N CYS A 168 -11.58 3.72 -11.29
CA CYS A 168 -12.31 3.18 -12.43
C CYS A 168 -13.19 4.24 -13.11
N GLU A 169 -13.86 5.10 -12.34
CA GLU A 169 -14.67 6.21 -12.86
C GLU A 169 -13.81 7.21 -13.64
N GLN A 170 -12.68 7.67 -13.06
CA GLN A 170 -11.75 8.59 -13.72
C GLN A 170 -11.15 8.02 -15.02
N LEU A 171 -10.94 6.70 -15.05
CA LEU A 171 -10.38 6.00 -16.19
C LEU A 171 -11.44 5.59 -17.24
N GLY A 172 -12.74 5.73 -16.93
CA GLY A 172 -13.83 5.31 -17.80
C GLY A 172 -13.87 3.79 -18.00
N VAL A 173 -13.39 2.99 -17.02
CA VAL A 173 -13.34 1.54 -17.09
C VAL A 173 -14.35 0.94 -16.11
N LYS A 174 -15.03 -0.15 -16.51
CA LYS A 174 -15.88 -0.88 -15.58
C LYS A 174 -15.04 -1.68 -14.60
N ASN A 175 -15.45 -1.74 -13.35
CA ASN A 175 -14.76 -2.51 -12.31
C ASN A 175 -14.47 -3.96 -12.73
N ALA A 176 -15.44 -4.63 -13.37
CA ALA A 176 -15.30 -6.01 -13.85
C ALA A 176 -14.33 -6.16 -15.05
N ASP A 177 -13.98 -5.08 -15.73
CA ASP A 177 -13.01 -5.04 -16.84
C ASP A 177 -11.58 -4.71 -16.38
N ALA A 178 -11.42 -4.35 -15.10
CA ALA A 178 -10.11 -4.11 -14.48
C ALA A 178 -9.64 -5.34 -13.70
N ILE A 179 -8.34 -5.41 -13.45
CA ILE A 179 -7.73 -6.33 -12.48
C ILE A 179 -6.83 -5.53 -11.55
N THR A 180 -6.76 -5.92 -10.29
CA THR A 180 -5.81 -5.28 -9.36
C THR A 180 -4.80 -6.28 -8.83
N VAL A 181 -3.62 -5.78 -8.43
CA VAL A 181 -2.58 -6.49 -7.69
C VAL A 181 -2.45 -5.83 -6.32
N GLU A 182 -2.53 -6.63 -5.27
CA GLU A 182 -2.55 -6.19 -3.87
C GLU A 182 -1.80 -7.19 -3.00
N ASP A 183 -1.11 -6.69 -1.97
CA ASP A 183 -0.41 -7.53 -0.99
C ASP A 183 -1.24 -7.71 0.30
N SER A 184 -2.06 -6.72 0.67
CA SER A 184 -2.66 -6.62 1.99
C SER A 184 -4.12 -7.08 2.05
N LYS A 185 -4.54 -7.51 3.25
CA LYS A 185 -5.95 -7.82 3.52
C LYS A 185 -6.87 -6.61 3.29
N SER A 186 -6.42 -5.41 3.67
CA SER A 186 -7.22 -4.19 3.52
C SER A 186 -7.42 -3.85 2.05
N GLY A 187 -6.36 -3.94 1.25
CA GLY A 187 -6.40 -3.66 -0.17
C GLY A 187 -7.21 -4.69 -0.96
N ALA A 188 -6.95 -5.96 -0.74
CA ALA A 188 -7.72 -7.05 -1.37
C ALA A 188 -9.22 -7.01 -0.98
N THR A 189 -9.55 -6.63 0.27
CA THR A 189 -10.95 -6.43 0.69
C THR A 189 -11.59 -5.23 -0.03
N ALA A 190 -10.84 -4.14 -0.24
CA ALA A 190 -11.34 -2.99 -0.99
C ALA A 190 -11.63 -3.37 -2.45
N ALA A 191 -10.73 -4.12 -3.10
CA ALA A 191 -10.93 -4.63 -4.45
C ALA A 191 -12.17 -5.55 -4.55
N MET A 192 -12.29 -6.50 -3.63
CA MET A 192 -13.45 -7.40 -3.54
C MET A 192 -14.77 -6.60 -3.40
N ARG A 193 -14.81 -5.61 -2.52
CA ARG A 193 -16.01 -4.76 -2.31
C ARG A 193 -16.31 -3.87 -3.51
N ALA A 194 -15.29 -3.49 -4.26
CA ALA A 194 -15.46 -2.77 -5.53
C ALA A 194 -15.89 -3.68 -6.69
N GLY A 195 -15.88 -5.00 -6.50
CA GLY A 195 -16.16 -5.97 -7.57
C GLY A 195 -15.06 -6.05 -8.63
N ILE A 196 -13.81 -5.76 -8.25
CA ILE A 196 -12.63 -5.86 -9.11
C ILE A 196 -11.90 -7.17 -8.77
N PRO A 197 -11.65 -8.05 -9.77
CA PRO A 197 -10.79 -9.21 -9.58
C PRO A 197 -9.41 -8.81 -9.05
N CYS A 198 -8.91 -9.52 -8.04
CA CYS A 198 -7.65 -9.20 -7.37
C CYS A 198 -6.67 -10.38 -7.46
N ILE A 199 -5.44 -10.09 -7.85
CA ILE A 199 -4.29 -10.98 -7.71
C ILE A 199 -3.60 -10.64 -6.38
N ALA A 200 -3.46 -11.61 -5.50
CA ALA A 200 -2.75 -11.45 -4.23
C ALA A 200 -1.24 -11.58 -4.45
N TYR A 201 -0.50 -10.49 -4.36
CA TYR A 201 0.96 -10.52 -4.33
C TYR A 201 1.44 -10.80 -2.90
N VAL A 202 2.11 -11.93 -2.69
CA VAL A 202 2.56 -12.34 -1.36
C VAL A 202 4.08 -12.46 -1.25
N GLY A 203 4.81 -12.17 -2.33
CA GLY A 203 6.27 -12.27 -2.37
C GLY A 203 6.97 -11.41 -1.33
N ILE A 204 6.39 -10.25 -0.99
CA ILE A 204 6.92 -9.34 0.03
C ILE A 204 7.06 -10.03 1.41
N TYR A 205 6.09 -10.86 1.79
CA TYR A 205 6.13 -11.57 3.07
C TYR A 205 7.24 -12.63 3.14
N GLY A 206 7.69 -13.16 2.01
CA GLY A 206 8.85 -14.04 1.95
C GLY A 206 10.19 -13.29 2.09
N ILE A 207 10.19 -11.99 1.82
CA ILE A 207 11.37 -11.11 1.94
C ILE A 207 11.47 -10.53 3.35
N GLU A 208 10.37 -10.00 3.86
CA GLU A 208 10.33 -9.26 5.14
C GLU A 208 10.13 -10.19 6.36
N ASP A 209 9.60 -11.41 6.17
CA ASP A 209 9.23 -12.31 7.27
C ASP A 209 9.70 -13.76 6.98
N SER A 210 8.84 -14.60 6.39
CA SER A 210 9.12 -16.02 6.17
C SER A 210 8.27 -16.64 5.06
N ALA A 211 8.69 -17.83 4.59
CA ALA A 211 7.92 -18.62 3.65
C ALA A 211 6.56 -19.04 4.22
N GLU A 212 6.50 -19.33 5.52
CA GLU A 212 5.26 -19.68 6.22
C GLU A 212 4.28 -18.51 6.24
N LYS A 213 4.77 -17.31 6.50
CA LYS A 213 3.95 -16.08 6.47
C LYS A 213 3.41 -15.81 5.07
N MET A 214 4.25 -15.96 4.06
CA MET A 214 3.85 -15.83 2.65
C MET A 214 2.70 -16.79 2.31
N ASP A 215 2.80 -18.07 2.70
CA ASP A 215 1.75 -19.07 2.46
C ASP A 215 0.47 -18.78 3.28
N GLN A 216 0.60 -18.34 4.52
CA GLN A 216 -0.53 -17.92 5.36
C GLN A 216 -1.28 -16.74 4.73
N MET A 217 -0.56 -15.72 4.24
CA MET A 217 -1.17 -14.58 3.58
C MET A 217 -1.85 -14.96 2.27
N GLY A 218 -1.25 -15.84 1.48
CA GLY A 218 -1.88 -16.38 0.27
C GLY A 218 -3.23 -17.04 0.54
N LYS A 219 -3.30 -17.89 1.56
CA LYS A 219 -4.56 -18.53 2.02
C LYS A 219 -5.57 -17.49 2.50
N LEU A 220 -5.14 -16.57 3.37
CA LEU A 220 -6.01 -15.53 3.92
C LEU A 220 -6.65 -14.69 2.81
N LEU A 221 -5.84 -14.20 1.86
CA LEU A 221 -6.31 -13.33 0.77
C LEU A 221 -7.24 -14.08 -0.20
N THR A 222 -6.99 -15.36 -0.44
CA THR A 222 -7.88 -16.19 -1.27
C THR A 222 -9.20 -16.50 -0.55
N GLU A 223 -9.14 -16.94 0.70
CA GLU A 223 -10.32 -17.42 1.43
C GLU A 223 -11.22 -16.26 1.88
N GLN A 224 -10.63 -15.20 2.43
CA GLN A 224 -11.38 -14.08 3.02
C GLN A 224 -11.63 -12.93 2.04
N CYS A 225 -10.69 -12.65 1.14
CA CYS A 225 -10.80 -11.51 0.21
C CYS A 225 -11.15 -11.94 -1.22
N LYS A 226 -11.31 -13.24 -1.47
CA LYS A 226 -11.72 -13.80 -2.77
C LYS A 226 -10.76 -13.43 -3.91
N CYS A 227 -9.47 -13.28 -3.61
CA CYS A 227 -8.46 -13.10 -4.65
C CYS A 227 -8.52 -14.26 -5.65
N VAL A 228 -8.47 -13.93 -6.93
CA VAL A 228 -8.63 -14.89 -8.03
C VAL A 228 -7.37 -15.69 -8.32
N ALA A 229 -6.22 -15.21 -7.83
CA ALA A 229 -4.92 -15.89 -7.90
C ALA A 229 -4.00 -15.41 -6.78
N VAL A 230 -2.99 -16.21 -6.46
CA VAL A 230 -1.86 -15.85 -5.59
C VAL A 230 -0.61 -15.78 -6.46
N MET A 231 0.16 -14.72 -6.30
CA MET A 231 1.41 -14.44 -7.00
C MET A 231 2.53 -14.31 -5.96
N LYS A 232 3.51 -15.19 -6.01
CA LYS A 232 4.67 -15.18 -5.10
C LYS A 232 5.86 -14.41 -5.67
N ASP A 233 5.92 -14.31 -6.98
CA ASP A 233 6.93 -13.55 -7.71
C ASP A 233 6.27 -12.83 -8.89
N TRP A 234 6.69 -11.59 -9.17
CA TRP A 234 6.15 -10.82 -10.28
C TRP A 234 6.34 -11.49 -11.64
N ASN A 235 7.34 -12.36 -11.81
CA ASN A 235 7.54 -13.14 -13.04
C ASN A 235 6.36 -14.09 -13.34
N GLU A 236 5.51 -14.38 -12.37
CA GLU A 236 4.30 -15.20 -12.56
C GLU A 236 3.13 -14.41 -13.20
N PHE A 237 3.19 -13.07 -13.18
CA PHE A 237 2.09 -12.21 -13.61
C PHE A 237 1.56 -12.52 -15.01
N PRO A 238 2.40 -12.70 -16.06
CA PRO A 238 1.93 -12.99 -17.41
C PRO A 238 1.10 -14.27 -17.51
N ASP A 239 1.52 -15.32 -16.85
CA ASP A 239 0.83 -16.61 -16.90
C ASP A 239 -0.45 -16.61 -16.07
N ILE A 240 -0.45 -15.90 -14.94
CA ILE A 240 -1.64 -15.68 -14.12
C ILE A 240 -2.69 -14.91 -14.92
N LEU A 241 -2.29 -13.80 -15.56
CA LEU A 241 -3.21 -12.97 -16.35
C LEU A 241 -3.83 -13.77 -17.50
N LYS A 242 -3.03 -14.53 -18.25
CA LYS A 242 -3.51 -15.40 -19.32
C LYS A 242 -4.54 -16.43 -18.83
N LYS A 243 -4.30 -17.05 -17.68
CA LYS A 243 -5.27 -18.00 -17.07
C LYS A 243 -6.58 -17.33 -16.72
N ILE A 244 -6.52 -16.13 -16.13
CA ILE A 244 -7.73 -15.36 -15.77
C ILE A 244 -8.54 -14.99 -17.02
N GLU A 245 -7.89 -14.56 -18.09
CA GLU A 245 -8.57 -14.19 -19.34
C GLU A 245 -9.15 -15.38 -20.10
N SER A 246 -8.63 -16.60 -19.86
CA SER A 246 -9.07 -17.85 -20.50
C SER A 246 -10.21 -18.53 -19.76
N SER A 247 -10.56 -18.07 -18.53
CA SER A 247 -11.61 -18.62 -17.66
C SER A 247 -12.92 -17.88 -17.83
#